data_2d1450e0fe35afcf49636bef7b4f078b
#
_entry.id   2d1450e0fe35afcf49636bef7b4f078b
#
_cell.length_a   1.000
_cell.length_b   1.000
_cell.length_c   1.000
_cell.angle_alpha   90.00
_cell.angle_beta   90.00
_cell.angle_gamma   90.00
#
_symmetry.space_group_name_H-M   'P 1'
#
loop_
_entity.id
_entity.type
_entity.pdbx_description
1 polymer ?
#
loop_
_entity_poly.entity_id
_entity_poly.type
_entity_poly.pdbx_seq_one_letter_code
_entity_poly.pdbx_strand_id
1 'polypeptide(L)'
;MYPVADKLPNEIDRAAFVEALALIGTDQQAEFYAFCEIGKLLSGFSKTMVSLIDSTHQCVLSGISPEPSEDRSWPVEKSFCQHILADIEPTIVYDISKHPIFGKHPNVVSGDMTGSYCGFPIRTNDNLVLGTYCLGNDEPKTISAEVVSAIDNMVRKLGAYLQRQSNIQRDNSQKLLLGLKYVQKHIPKMKLTELITLIEFRNGTVNTEAELKPLQKLLLVNEEGRLTDNGAQLLEKLHLFDQSFVSKKIDYTDRSAAFDALFEDL
;
A
#
# COMPACT_ATOMS: atom_id res chain seq x y z
N MET A 1 -20.81 26.08 4.29
CA MET A 1 -19.75 25.56 3.40
C MET A 1 -18.98 24.51 4.17
N TYR A 2 -18.69 23.34 3.57
CA TYR A 2 -17.86 22.30 4.18
C TYR A 2 -16.41 22.81 4.28
N PRO A 3 -15.80 22.83 5.46
CA PRO A 3 -14.44 23.34 5.63
C PRO A 3 -13.43 22.37 5.06
N VAL A 4 -12.41 22.89 4.40
CA VAL A 4 -11.23 22.11 4.02
C VAL A 4 -10.30 22.05 5.23
N ALA A 5 -9.67 20.90 5.45
CA ALA A 5 -8.69 20.75 6.53
C ALA A 5 -7.43 21.58 6.26
N ASP A 6 -6.79 22.05 7.34
CA ASP A 6 -5.51 22.75 7.24
C ASP A 6 -4.43 21.83 6.67
N LYS A 7 -3.53 22.40 5.88
CA LYS A 7 -2.37 21.65 5.36
C LYS A 7 -1.44 21.25 6.50
N LEU A 8 -1.00 19.99 6.46
CA LEU A 8 -0.08 19.47 7.45
C LEU A 8 1.33 20.05 7.28
N PRO A 9 2.06 20.31 8.37
CA PRO A 9 3.44 20.77 8.29
C PRO A 9 4.37 19.81 7.53
N ASN A 10 4.07 18.50 7.55
CA ASN A 10 4.83 17.42 6.93
C ASN A 10 4.17 16.88 5.64
N GLU A 11 3.28 17.65 5.02
CA GLU A 11 2.48 17.21 3.86
C GLU A 11 3.35 16.74 2.69
N ILE A 12 4.48 17.40 2.43
CA ILE A 12 5.39 17.04 1.34
C ILE A 12 5.99 15.65 1.58
N ASP A 13 6.47 15.38 2.79
CA ASP A 13 7.08 14.09 3.14
C ASP A 13 6.03 12.98 3.18
N ARG A 14 4.83 13.29 3.68
CA ARG A 14 3.68 12.39 3.73
C ARG A 14 3.25 11.97 2.32
N ALA A 15 3.00 12.92 1.43
CA ALA A 15 2.57 12.65 0.07
C ALA A 15 3.66 11.88 -0.71
N ALA A 16 4.92 12.27 -0.58
CA ALA A 16 6.04 11.56 -1.21
C ALA A 16 6.16 10.11 -0.71
N PHE A 17 5.88 9.85 0.58
CA PHE A 17 5.86 8.49 1.11
C PHE A 17 4.72 7.68 0.48
N VAL A 18 3.51 8.23 0.39
CA VAL A 18 2.34 7.57 -0.20
C VAL A 18 2.58 7.26 -1.68
N GLU A 19 3.15 8.21 -2.44
CA GLU A 19 3.54 7.99 -3.85
C GLU A 19 4.57 6.87 -4.00
N ALA A 20 5.56 6.81 -3.10
CA ALA A 20 6.61 5.79 -3.11
C ALA A 20 6.09 4.37 -2.83
N LEU A 21 4.91 4.21 -2.22
CA LEU A 21 4.26 2.90 -2.06
C LEU A 21 3.82 2.30 -3.40
N ALA A 22 3.56 3.13 -4.42
CA ALA A 22 3.09 2.74 -5.74
C ALA A 22 1.80 1.89 -5.72
N LEU A 23 0.93 2.09 -4.71
CA LEU A 23 -0.34 1.37 -4.55
C LEU A 23 -1.51 2.12 -5.17
N ILE A 24 -1.39 3.45 -5.36
CA ILE A 24 -2.43 4.28 -5.96
C ILE A 24 -2.60 3.92 -7.43
N GLY A 25 -3.86 3.73 -7.85
CA GLY A 25 -4.19 3.35 -9.22
C GLY A 25 -3.98 1.86 -9.54
N THR A 26 -3.67 1.03 -8.53
CA THR A 26 -3.55 -0.43 -8.67
C THR A 26 -4.73 -1.14 -8.00
N ASP A 27 -5.04 -2.37 -8.45
CA ASP A 27 -6.06 -3.18 -7.79
C ASP A 27 -5.46 -3.88 -6.57
N GLN A 28 -5.79 -3.38 -5.39
CA GLN A 28 -5.35 -3.88 -4.09
C GLN A 28 -6.49 -4.47 -3.26
N GLN A 29 -7.66 -4.68 -3.89
CA GLN A 29 -8.87 -5.13 -3.19
C GLN A 29 -8.64 -6.41 -2.38
N ALA A 30 -7.97 -7.39 -2.96
CA ALA A 30 -7.77 -8.69 -2.31
C ALA A 30 -6.81 -8.58 -1.10
N GLU A 31 -5.72 -7.81 -1.24
CA GLU A 31 -4.68 -7.68 -0.20
C GLU A 31 -5.21 -7.01 1.07
N PHE A 32 -6.06 -5.97 0.92
CA PHE A 32 -6.57 -5.22 2.08
C PHE A 32 -7.97 -5.64 2.51
N TYR A 33 -8.59 -6.62 1.84
CA TYR A 33 -9.97 -7.03 2.13
C TYR A 33 -10.14 -7.62 3.53
N ALA A 34 -9.18 -8.39 4.00
CA ALA A 34 -9.22 -8.99 5.34
C ALA A 34 -9.31 -7.92 6.45
N PHE A 35 -8.62 -6.79 6.31
CA PHE A 35 -8.74 -5.67 7.26
C PHE A 35 -10.17 -5.11 7.28
N CYS A 36 -10.81 -5.00 6.12
CA CYS A 36 -12.20 -4.55 6.03
C CYS A 36 -13.16 -5.55 6.70
N GLU A 37 -12.98 -6.85 6.47
CA GLU A 37 -13.80 -7.88 7.11
C GLU A 37 -13.65 -7.89 8.64
N ILE A 38 -12.42 -7.82 9.14
CA ILE A 38 -12.15 -7.78 10.59
C ILE A 38 -12.86 -6.58 11.23
N GLY A 39 -12.71 -5.40 10.66
CA GLY A 39 -13.37 -4.20 11.20
C GLY A 39 -14.89 -4.29 11.19
N LYS A 40 -15.47 -4.84 10.11
CA LYS A 40 -16.90 -5.10 10.03
C LYS A 40 -17.36 -6.07 11.11
N LEU A 41 -16.63 -7.16 11.32
CA LEU A 41 -16.96 -8.17 12.32
C LEU A 41 -16.86 -7.61 13.76
N LEU A 42 -15.79 -6.86 14.06
CA LEU A 42 -15.56 -6.29 15.38
C LEU A 42 -16.56 -5.19 15.73
N SER A 43 -16.84 -4.29 14.79
CA SER A 43 -17.68 -3.11 15.03
C SER A 43 -19.16 -3.34 14.74
N GLY A 44 -19.47 -4.30 13.86
CA GLY A 44 -20.80 -4.49 13.30
C GLY A 44 -21.28 -3.32 12.44
N PHE A 45 -20.37 -2.44 11.97
CA PHE A 45 -20.68 -1.38 11.02
C PHE A 45 -20.89 -1.98 9.61
N SER A 46 -21.78 -1.36 8.82
CA SER A 46 -22.13 -1.88 7.50
C SER A 46 -21.08 -1.57 6.43
N LYS A 47 -20.29 -0.51 6.62
CA LYS A 47 -19.29 -0.01 5.68
C LYS A 47 -17.92 0.03 6.34
N THR A 48 -16.91 -0.48 5.61
CA THR A 48 -15.50 -0.42 6.02
C THR A 48 -14.64 -0.09 4.81
N MET A 49 -13.56 0.66 5.01
CA MET A 49 -12.72 1.11 3.91
C MET A 49 -11.29 1.35 4.36
N VAL A 50 -10.33 0.86 3.57
CA VAL A 50 -8.91 1.22 3.65
C VAL A 50 -8.61 2.17 2.51
N SER A 51 -8.07 3.35 2.80
CA SER A 51 -7.68 4.32 1.78
C SER A 51 -6.34 4.98 2.09
N LEU A 52 -5.58 5.29 1.04
CA LEU A 52 -4.45 6.19 1.08
C LEU A 52 -4.86 7.56 0.56
N ILE A 53 -4.15 8.59 1.02
CA ILE A 53 -4.41 9.97 0.63
C ILE A 53 -3.11 10.57 0.13
N ASP A 54 -3.04 10.88 -1.17
CA ASP A 54 -1.93 11.63 -1.76
C ASP A 54 -2.08 13.14 -1.52
N SER A 55 -1.40 13.96 -2.28
CA SER A 55 -1.48 15.43 -2.16
C SER A 55 -2.82 16.02 -2.61
N THR A 56 -3.63 15.28 -3.37
CA THR A 56 -4.82 15.78 -4.06
C THR A 56 -6.04 14.87 -3.93
N HIS A 57 -5.84 13.57 -3.81
CA HIS A 57 -6.92 12.59 -3.83
C HIS A 57 -6.86 11.61 -2.67
N GLN A 58 -8.04 11.17 -2.25
CA GLN A 58 -8.22 9.96 -1.48
C GLN A 58 -8.43 8.80 -2.44
N CYS A 59 -7.65 7.73 -2.29
CA CYS A 59 -7.68 6.53 -3.13
C CYS A 59 -8.00 5.31 -2.27
N VAL A 60 -9.09 4.61 -2.60
CA VAL A 60 -9.54 3.41 -1.90
C VAL A 60 -8.76 2.21 -2.39
N LEU A 61 -8.05 1.55 -1.47
CA LEU A 61 -7.36 0.28 -1.73
C LEU A 61 -8.34 -0.90 -1.62
N SER A 62 -9.18 -0.90 -0.60
CA SER A 62 -10.19 -1.94 -0.37
C SER A 62 -11.37 -1.38 0.41
N GLY A 63 -12.55 -1.97 0.23
CA GLY A 63 -13.74 -1.57 0.97
C GLY A 63 -14.86 -2.60 0.89
N ILE A 64 -15.71 -2.57 1.93
CA ILE A 64 -16.96 -3.32 2.00
C ILE A 64 -18.07 -2.29 2.20
N SER A 65 -19.09 -2.34 1.34
CA SER A 65 -20.29 -1.52 1.44
C SER A 65 -21.48 -2.32 0.92
N PRO A 66 -22.69 -2.12 1.49
CA PRO A 66 -23.93 -2.64 0.89
C PRO A 66 -24.15 -2.15 -0.54
N GLU A 67 -23.70 -0.93 -0.82
CA GLU A 67 -23.75 -0.28 -2.14
C GLU A 67 -22.32 0.08 -2.57
N PRO A 68 -21.62 -0.84 -3.22
CA PRO A 68 -20.26 -0.59 -3.67
C PRO A 68 -20.25 0.47 -4.81
N SER A 69 -19.36 1.46 -4.69
CA SER A 69 -19.10 2.42 -5.76
C SER A 69 -18.01 1.89 -6.69
N GLU A 70 -18.17 2.16 -7.99
CA GLU A 70 -17.09 1.93 -8.97
C GLU A 70 -15.99 2.97 -8.84
N ASP A 71 -16.32 4.18 -8.38
CA ASP A 71 -15.36 5.24 -8.10
C ASP A 71 -14.53 4.88 -6.86
N ARG A 72 -13.22 4.74 -7.06
CA ARG A 72 -12.26 4.44 -5.99
C ARG A 72 -11.33 5.59 -5.66
N SER A 73 -11.54 6.74 -6.28
CA SER A 73 -10.72 7.93 -6.04
C SER A 73 -11.55 9.20 -6.19
N TRP A 74 -11.37 10.14 -5.29
CA TRP A 74 -12.01 11.46 -5.32
C TRP A 74 -11.11 12.52 -4.69
N PRO A 75 -11.32 13.80 -5.04
CA PRO A 75 -10.58 14.92 -4.45
C PRO A 75 -10.64 14.90 -2.92
N VAL A 76 -9.48 15.07 -2.28
CA VAL A 76 -9.35 14.96 -0.82
C VAL A 76 -10.26 15.94 -0.06
N GLU A 77 -10.46 17.13 -0.60
CA GLU A 77 -11.34 18.16 -0.01
C GLU A 77 -12.83 17.79 0.01
N LYS A 78 -13.21 16.73 -0.73
CA LYS A 78 -14.57 16.17 -0.72
C LYS A 78 -14.73 14.99 0.25
N SER A 79 -13.73 14.68 1.06
CA SER A 79 -13.76 13.55 1.97
C SER A 79 -13.79 13.97 3.44
N PHE A 80 -14.31 13.11 4.32
CA PHE A 80 -14.14 13.27 5.77
C PHE A 80 -12.68 13.02 6.19
N CYS A 81 -12.01 12.14 5.45
CA CYS A 81 -10.70 11.62 5.79
C CYS A 81 -9.61 12.70 5.79
N GLN A 82 -9.79 13.83 5.07
CA GLN A 82 -8.88 14.96 5.15
C GLN A 82 -8.70 15.48 6.59
N HIS A 83 -9.75 15.41 7.42
CA HIS A 83 -9.71 15.86 8.82
C HIS A 83 -9.07 14.84 9.76
N ILE A 84 -8.91 13.59 9.32
CA ILE A 84 -8.26 12.54 10.09
C ILE A 84 -6.72 12.61 9.95
N LEU A 85 -6.23 13.17 8.84
CA LEU A 85 -4.79 13.27 8.59
C LEU A 85 -4.05 14.13 9.63
N ALA A 86 -4.76 15.06 10.28
CA ALA A 86 -4.17 16.02 11.21
C ALA A 86 -3.92 15.41 12.60
N ASP A 87 -4.48 14.26 12.90
CA ASP A 87 -4.38 13.62 14.21
C ASP A 87 -3.83 12.19 14.09
N ILE A 88 -3.23 11.72 15.17
CA ILE A 88 -2.77 10.34 15.32
C ILE A 88 -3.77 9.48 16.09
N GLU A 89 -4.81 10.08 16.65
CA GLU A 89 -5.86 9.37 17.40
C GLU A 89 -7.10 9.14 16.54
N PRO A 90 -7.88 8.08 16.78
CA PRO A 90 -9.13 7.82 16.08
C PRO A 90 -10.18 8.91 16.29
N THR A 91 -10.87 9.29 15.23
CA THR A 91 -12.05 10.17 15.29
C THR A 91 -13.32 9.33 15.28
N ILE A 92 -14.12 9.43 16.34
CA ILE A 92 -15.36 8.67 16.52
C ILE A 92 -16.55 9.63 16.53
N VAL A 93 -17.43 9.47 15.55
CA VAL A 93 -18.61 10.33 15.37
C VAL A 93 -19.86 9.47 15.37
N TYR A 94 -20.65 9.60 16.44
CA TYR A 94 -21.92 8.86 16.61
C TYR A 94 -22.97 9.26 15.58
N ASP A 95 -23.09 10.57 15.29
CA ASP A 95 -24.06 11.12 14.36
C ASP A 95 -23.39 12.24 13.55
N ILE A 96 -23.09 11.94 12.28
CA ILE A 96 -22.38 12.88 11.40
C ILE A 96 -23.17 14.15 11.15
N SER A 97 -24.52 14.10 11.18
CA SER A 97 -25.39 15.26 10.96
C SER A 97 -25.24 16.32 12.04
N LYS A 98 -24.88 15.91 13.26
CA LYS A 98 -24.70 16.79 14.42
C LYS A 98 -23.24 17.21 14.62
N HIS A 99 -22.30 16.65 13.85
CA HIS A 99 -20.90 16.99 13.99
C HIS A 99 -20.61 18.39 13.40
N PRO A 100 -19.86 19.25 14.09
CA PRO A 100 -19.67 20.67 13.68
C PRO A 100 -18.97 20.84 12.33
N ILE A 101 -18.18 19.86 11.90
CA ILE A 101 -17.48 19.84 10.62
C ILE A 101 -18.24 18.94 9.63
N PHE A 102 -18.43 17.65 9.94
CA PHE A 102 -18.98 16.67 9.01
C PHE A 102 -20.44 16.93 8.66
N GLY A 103 -21.22 17.51 9.58
CA GLY A 103 -22.61 17.95 9.31
C GLY A 103 -22.73 19.04 8.25
N LYS A 104 -21.62 19.68 7.86
CA LYS A 104 -21.60 20.68 6.77
C LYS A 104 -21.23 20.08 5.42
N HIS A 105 -20.90 18.81 5.36
CA HIS A 105 -20.57 18.12 4.11
C HIS A 105 -21.79 18.11 3.18
N PRO A 106 -21.64 18.38 1.87
CA PRO A 106 -22.77 18.45 0.94
C PRO A 106 -23.69 17.24 1.00
N ASN A 107 -23.13 16.02 1.00
CA ASN A 107 -23.93 14.79 1.04
C ASN A 107 -24.61 14.54 2.39
N VAL A 108 -24.13 15.13 3.47
CA VAL A 108 -24.82 15.10 4.78
C VAL A 108 -25.97 16.11 4.79
N VAL A 109 -25.74 17.29 4.23
CA VAL A 109 -26.76 18.34 4.11
C VAL A 109 -27.90 17.90 3.18
N SER A 110 -27.59 17.20 2.09
CA SER A 110 -28.62 16.64 1.17
C SER A 110 -29.36 15.43 1.76
N GLY A 111 -28.80 14.78 2.78
CA GLY A 111 -29.33 13.54 3.35
C GLY A 111 -28.87 12.26 2.66
N ASP A 112 -27.97 12.36 1.68
CA ASP A 112 -27.38 11.20 0.98
C ASP A 112 -26.41 10.42 1.86
N MET A 113 -25.85 11.08 2.88
CA MET A 113 -25.01 10.46 3.91
C MET A 113 -25.57 10.74 5.29
N THR A 114 -25.81 9.69 6.05
CA THR A 114 -26.35 9.76 7.41
C THR A 114 -25.57 8.83 8.34
N GLY A 115 -25.95 8.84 9.62
CA GLY A 115 -25.49 7.88 10.62
C GLY A 115 -24.14 8.17 11.23
N SER A 116 -23.29 7.15 11.38
CA SER A 116 -22.04 7.21 12.13
C SER A 116 -20.81 7.11 11.23
N TYR A 117 -19.72 7.72 11.69
CA TYR A 117 -18.41 7.62 11.06
C TYR A 117 -17.31 7.40 12.12
N CYS A 118 -16.40 6.47 11.85
CA CYS A 118 -15.18 6.31 12.63
C CYS A 118 -13.99 6.31 11.67
N GLY A 119 -13.05 7.22 11.87
CA GLY A 119 -11.82 7.33 11.10
C GLY A 119 -10.61 6.99 11.96
N PHE A 120 -9.80 6.04 11.52
CA PHE A 120 -8.58 5.61 12.18
C PHE A 120 -7.41 5.99 11.28
N PRO A 121 -6.44 6.79 11.74
CA PRO A 121 -5.28 7.16 10.93
C PRO A 121 -4.36 5.97 10.70
N ILE A 122 -4.10 5.64 9.43
CA ILE A 122 -3.07 4.68 9.05
C ILE A 122 -1.74 5.41 9.12
N ARG A 123 -0.89 5.05 10.09
CA ARG A 123 0.35 5.79 10.38
C ARG A 123 1.57 4.90 10.45
N THR A 124 2.70 5.43 10.03
CA THR A 124 4.02 4.81 10.22
C THR A 124 4.42 4.80 11.70
N ASN A 125 5.49 4.09 12.04
CA ASN A 125 6.05 4.10 13.40
C ASN A 125 6.49 5.50 13.84
N ASP A 126 6.81 6.38 12.90
CA ASP A 126 7.20 7.78 13.15
C ASP A 126 5.99 8.73 13.13
N ASN A 127 4.77 8.17 13.22
CA ASN A 127 3.50 8.92 13.22
C ASN A 127 3.22 9.73 11.95
N LEU A 128 3.79 9.34 10.80
CA LEU A 128 3.41 9.90 9.52
C LEU A 128 2.08 9.27 9.06
N VAL A 129 1.01 10.06 8.99
CA VAL A 129 -0.33 9.56 8.62
C VAL A 129 -0.44 9.45 7.11
N LEU A 130 -0.58 8.24 6.58
CA LEU A 130 -0.58 7.92 5.15
C LEU A 130 -1.97 7.96 4.53
N GLY A 131 -2.99 7.75 5.34
CA GLY A 131 -4.38 7.61 4.93
C GLY A 131 -5.25 7.20 6.09
N THR A 132 -6.37 6.56 5.79
CA THR A 132 -7.38 6.25 6.81
C THR A 132 -7.97 4.86 6.62
N TYR A 133 -8.23 4.23 7.75
CA TYR A 133 -9.15 3.13 7.86
C TYR A 133 -10.49 3.66 8.39
N CYS A 134 -11.57 3.46 7.67
CA CYS A 134 -12.85 4.06 7.99
C CYS A 134 -13.93 3.01 8.23
N LEU A 135 -14.79 3.28 9.21
CA LEU A 135 -16.04 2.60 9.43
C LEU A 135 -17.19 3.59 9.21
N GLY A 136 -18.25 3.12 8.57
CA GLY A 136 -19.48 3.89 8.35
C GLY A 136 -20.71 3.05 8.63
N ASN A 137 -21.77 3.69 9.10
CA ASN A 137 -23.08 3.08 9.27
C ASN A 137 -24.15 4.10 8.91
N ASP A 138 -25.22 3.67 8.24
CA ASP A 138 -26.25 4.60 7.75
C ASP A 138 -27.16 5.13 8.87
N GLU A 139 -27.17 4.45 10.02
CA GLU A 139 -27.84 4.90 11.24
C GLU A 139 -26.82 5.23 12.32
N PRO A 140 -27.15 6.16 13.26
CA PRO A 140 -26.32 6.43 14.42
C PRO A 140 -26.06 5.17 15.23
N LYS A 141 -24.79 4.82 15.42
CA LYS A 141 -24.35 3.61 16.10
C LYS A 141 -23.16 3.88 17.01
N THR A 142 -23.20 3.34 18.21
CA THR A 142 -22.10 3.39 19.17
C THR A 142 -21.09 2.29 18.90
N ILE A 143 -19.83 2.57 19.24
CA ILE A 143 -18.75 1.61 19.25
C ILE A 143 -18.09 1.62 20.64
N SER A 144 -17.77 0.46 21.20
CA SER A 144 -17.16 0.41 22.53
C SER A 144 -15.66 0.79 22.48
N ALA A 145 -15.14 1.26 23.61
CA ALA A 145 -13.72 1.64 23.71
C ALA A 145 -12.77 0.47 23.43
N GLU A 146 -13.18 -0.76 23.81
CA GLU A 146 -12.41 -1.98 23.56
C GLU A 146 -12.31 -2.28 22.05
N VAL A 147 -13.43 -2.11 21.31
CA VAL A 147 -13.45 -2.30 19.86
C VAL A 147 -12.66 -1.20 19.17
N VAL A 148 -12.77 0.05 19.60
CA VAL A 148 -11.94 1.17 19.08
C VAL A 148 -10.46 0.83 19.27
N SER A 149 -10.06 0.39 20.47
CA SER A 149 -8.67 0.03 20.76
C SER A 149 -8.18 -1.15 19.91
N ALA A 150 -9.02 -2.18 19.73
CA ALA A 150 -8.67 -3.33 18.88
C ALA A 150 -8.45 -2.93 17.43
N ILE A 151 -9.34 -2.10 16.87
CA ILE A 151 -9.23 -1.59 15.49
C ILE A 151 -8.03 -0.66 15.34
N ASP A 152 -7.79 0.25 16.30
CA ASP A 152 -6.61 1.13 16.25
C ASP A 152 -5.31 0.32 16.26
N ASN A 153 -5.23 -0.73 17.08
CA ASN A 153 -4.07 -1.63 17.08
C ASN A 153 -3.88 -2.35 15.74
N MET A 154 -4.96 -2.83 15.13
CA MET A 154 -4.93 -3.42 13.78
C MET A 154 -4.44 -2.41 12.74
N VAL A 155 -4.96 -1.17 12.78
CA VAL A 155 -4.59 -0.11 11.83
C VAL A 155 -3.13 0.34 12.02
N ARG A 156 -2.61 0.35 13.25
CA ARG A 156 -1.17 0.58 13.51
C ARG A 156 -0.30 -0.49 12.86
N LYS A 157 -0.70 -1.76 12.92
CA LYS A 157 0.00 -2.85 12.24
C LYS A 157 -0.04 -2.70 10.73
N LEU A 158 -1.18 -2.27 10.17
CA LEU A 158 -1.30 -1.94 8.76
C LEU A 158 -0.32 -0.82 8.36
N GLY A 159 -0.21 0.24 9.15
CA GLY A 159 0.75 1.32 8.91
C GLY A 159 2.20 0.84 8.95
N ALA A 160 2.56 0.00 9.93
CA ALA A 160 3.89 -0.62 10.02
C ALA A 160 4.19 -1.54 8.82
N TYR A 161 3.20 -2.30 8.34
CA TYR A 161 3.30 -3.11 7.13
C TYR A 161 3.61 -2.23 5.90
N LEU A 162 2.85 -1.15 5.68
CA LEU A 162 3.09 -0.21 4.57
C LEU A 162 4.47 0.44 4.66
N GLN A 163 4.92 0.79 5.86
CA GLN A 163 6.26 1.33 6.07
C GLN A 163 7.36 0.32 5.67
N ARG A 164 7.18 -0.95 6.03
CA ARG A 164 8.10 -2.02 5.63
C ARG A 164 8.16 -2.18 4.12
N GLN A 165 7.00 -2.18 3.43
CA GLN A 165 6.93 -2.26 1.98
C GLN A 165 7.66 -1.09 1.30
N SER A 166 7.45 0.14 1.76
CA SER A 166 8.16 1.31 1.25
C SER A 166 9.69 1.20 1.44
N ASN A 167 10.14 0.72 2.60
CA ASN A 167 11.56 0.53 2.87
C ASN A 167 12.20 -0.52 1.94
N ILE A 168 11.52 -1.64 1.70
CA ILE A 168 11.96 -2.68 0.77
C ILE A 168 12.06 -2.12 -0.66
N GLN A 169 11.05 -1.39 -1.13
CA GLN A 169 11.07 -0.79 -2.47
C GLN A 169 12.20 0.24 -2.62
N ARG A 170 12.42 1.07 -1.59
CA ARG A 170 13.51 2.06 -1.60
C ARG A 170 14.87 1.39 -1.64
N ASP A 171 15.09 0.35 -0.83
CA ASP A 171 16.33 -0.42 -0.80
C ASP A 171 16.60 -1.09 -2.15
N ASN A 172 15.57 -1.72 -2.73
CA ASN A 172 15.65 -2.33 -4.05
C ASN A 172 16.00 -1.31 -5.15
N SER A 173 15.40 -0.13 -5.12
CA SER A 173 15.70 0.94 -6.07
C SER A 173 17.14 1.44 -5.93
N GLN A 174 17.65 1.59 -4.70
CA GLN A 174 19.04 1.96 -4.46
C GLN A 174 20.01 0.89 -4.94
N LYS A 175 19.74 -0.39 -4.67
CA LYS A 175 20.54 -1.52 -5.16
C LYS A 175 20.58 -1.54 -6.67
N LEU A 176 19.44 -1.34 -7.34
CA LEU A 176 19.35 -1.27 -8.80
C LEU A 176 20.20 -0.10 -9.37
N LEU A 177 20.13 1.08 -8.77
CA LEU A 177 20.93 2.23 -9.19
C LEU A 177 22.44 1.99 -9.01
N LEU A 178 22.85 1.39 -7.92
CA LEU A 178 24.25 1.00 -7.69
C LEU A 178 24.69 -0.05 -8.72
N GLY A 179 23.83 -1.03 -9.00
CA GLY A 179 24.03 -2.04 -10.03
C GLY A 179 24.22 -1.43 -11.41
N LEU A 180 23.37 -0.48 -11.80
CA LEU A 180 23.49 0.22 -13.07
C LEU A 180 24.81 1.00 -13.19
N LYS A 181 25.22 1.71 -12.13
CA LYS A 181 26.51 2.42 -12.10
C LYS A 181 27.69 1.45 -12.24
N TYR A 182 27.63 0.30 -11.56
CA TYR A 182 28.65 -0.74 -11.68
C TYR A 182 28.72 -1.28 -13.11
N VAL A 183 27.59 -1.64 -13.71
CA VAL A 183 27.49 -2.16 -15.08
C VAL A 183 28.01 -1.16 -16.08
N GLN A 184 27.60 0.11 -16.02
CA GLN A 184 28.10 1.16 -16.92
C GLN A 184 29.62 1.30 -16.88
N LYS A 185 30.23 1.12 -15.70
CA LYS A 185 31.68 1.21 -15.52
C LYS A 185 32.43 -0.01 -16.02
N HIS A 186 31.92 -1.24 -15.81
CA HIS A 186 32.67 -2.49 -16.02
C HIS A 186 32.18 -3.27 -17.24
N ILE A 187 30.92 -3.11 -17.64
CA ILE A 187 30.29 -3.81 -18.78
C ILE A 187 29.52 -2.78 -19.64
N PRO A 188 30.20 -1.82 -20.27
CA PRO A 188 29.54 -0.69 -20.94
C PRO A 188 28.64 -1.09 -22.12
N LYS A 189 28.75 -2.33 -22.61
CA LYS A 189 27.87 -2.88 -23.66
C LYS A 189 26.56 -3.44 -23.14
N MET A 190 26.42 -3.63 -21.83
CA MET A 190 25.21 -4.17 -21.19
C MET A 190 24.14 -3.09 -21.10
N LYS A 191 22.96 -3.37 -21.61
CA LYS A 191 21.78 -2.50 -21.53
C LYS A 191 21.00 -2.77 -20.24
N LEU A 192 20.14 -1.82 -19.86
CA LEU A 192 19.24 -1.97 -18.71
C LEU A 192 18.35 -3.21 -18.85
N THR A 193 17.84 -3.46 -20.06
CA THR A 193 17.01 -4.65 -20.34
C THR A 193 17.73 -5.95 -20.05
N GLU A 194 19.02 -6.05 -20.39
CA GLU A 194 19.85 -7.24 -20.14
C GLU A 194 20.14 -7.41 -18.65
N LEU A 195 20.31 -6.31 -17.91
CA LEU A 195 20.43 -6.35 -16.44
C LEU A 195 19.15 -6.84 -15.79
N ILE A 196 18.01 -6.34 -16.22
CA ILE A 196 16.69 -6.79 -15.74
C ILE A 196 16.52 -8.28 -16.05
N THR A 197 16.79 -8.72 -17.28
CA THR A 197 16.71 -10.13 -17.67
C THR A 197 17.64 -11.02 -16.84
N LEU A 198 18.84 -10.54 -16.46
CA LEU A 198 19.74 -11.28 -15.58
C LEU A 198 19.16 -11.45 -14.16
N ILE A 199 18.52 -10.43 -13.64
CA ILE A 199 17.82 -10.47 -12.34
C ILE A 199 16.64 -11.43 -12.40
N GLU A 200 15.81 -11.33 -13.44
CA GLU A 200 14.67 -12.21 -13.69
C GLU A 200 15.10 -13.67 -13.87
N PHE A 201 16.20 -13.89 -14.61
CA PHE A 201 16.80 -15.21 -14.74
C PHE A 201 17.23 -15.79 -13.38
N ARG A 202 17.88 -14.99 -12.54
CA ARG A 202 18.27 -15.40 -11.19
C ARG A 202 17.06 -15.78 -10.33
N ASN A 203 15.95 -15.07 -10.50
CA ASN A 203 14.69 -15.31 -9.79
C ASN A 203 13.85 -16.47 -10.38
N GLY A 204 14.34 -17.12 -11.45
CA GLY A 204 13.63 -18.23 -12.09
C GLY A 204 12.40 -17.81 -12.90
N THR A 205 12.28 -16.55 -13.26
CA THR A 205 11.15 -16.00 -14.03
C THR A 205 11.40 -15.97 -15.53
N VAL A 206 12.64 -16.13 -15.98
CA VAL A 206 13.04 -16.24 -17.41
C VAL A 206 13.17 -17.70 -17.78
N ASN A 207 12.37 -18.15 -18.76
CA ASN A 207 12.26 -19.55 -19.13
C ASN A 207 12.41 -19.81 -20.65
N THR A 208 12.61 -18.77 -21.47
CA THR A 208 12.70 -18.95 -22.92
C THR A 208 14.12 -18.74 -23.43
N GLU A 209 14.51 -19.57 -24.44
CA GLU A 209 15.82 -19.43 -25.09
C GLU A 209 16.03 -18.06 -25.74
N ALA A 210 14.95 -17.44 -26.23
CA ALA A 210 15.00 -16.12 -26.84
C ALA A 210 15.39 -15.02 -25.84
N GLU A 211 14.94 -15.13 -24.61
CA GLU A 211 15.25 -14.20 -23.52
C GLU A 211 16.68 -14.36 -23.00
N LEU A 212 17.24 -15.57 -23.09
CA LEU A 212 18.61 -15.86 -22.65
C LEU A 212 19.68 -15.44 -23.64
N LYS A 213 19.38 -15.34 -24.93
CA LYS A 213 20.34 -14.97 -25.99
C LYS A 213 21.14 -13.70 -25.72
N PRO A 214 20.57 -12.60 -25.20
CA PRO A 214 21.33 -11.42 -24.84
C PRO A 214 22.37 -11.67 -23.73
N LEU A 215 22.00 -12.47 -22.72
CA LEU A 215 22.88 -12.83 -21.60
C LEU A 215 24.00 -13.76 -22.03
N GLN A 216 23.73 -14.69 -22.96
CA GLN A 216 24.71 -15.57 -23.57
C GLN A 216 25.76 -14.78 -24.37
N LYS A 217 25.34 -13.78 -25.14
CA LYS A 217 26.26 -12.87 -25.86
C LYS A 217 27.19 -12.10 -24.94
N LEU A 218 26.74 -11.81 -23.72
CA LEU A 218 27.53 -11.14 -22.68
C LEU A 218 28.36 -12.12 -21.84
N LEU A 219 28.30 -13.41 -22.14
CA LEU A 219 28.96 -14.50 -21.40
C LEU A 219 28.55 -14.56 -19.91
N LEU A 220 27.31 -14.14 -19.60
CA LEU A 220 26.75 -14.18 -18.25
C LEU A 220 25.97 -15.47 -17.99
N VAL A 221 25.43 -16.09 -19.04
CA VAL A 221 24.76 -17.38 -19.04
C VAL A 221 25.37 -18.24 -20.15
N ASN A 222 25.55 -19.53 -19.94
CA ASN A 222 26.08 -20.45 -20.95
C ASN A 222 24.96 -20.96 -21.89
N GLU A 223 25.36 -21.76 -22.91
CA GLU A 223 24.43 -22.33 -23.89
C GLU A 223 23.41 -23.29 -23.24
N GLU A 224 23.77 -23.90 -22.10
CA GLU A 224 22.88 -24.79 -21.32
C GLU A 224 21.90 -24.04 -20.43
N GLY A 225 21.87 -22.68 -20.50
CA GLY A 225 21.03 -21.84 -19.65
C GLY A 225 21.45 -21.81 -18.20
N ARG A 226 22.76 -21.97 -17.90
CA ARG A 226 23.32 -21.86 -16.53
C ARG A 226 24.16 -20.60 -16.38
N LEU A 227 24.16 -20.06 -15.18
CA LEU A 227 25.00 -18.91 -14.84
C LEU A 227 26.48 -19.27 -15.03
N THR A 228 27.21 -18.40 -15.70
CA THR A 228 28.69 -18.51 -15.76
C THR A 228 29.31 -17.89 -14.51
N ASP A 229 30.64 -18.13 -14.30
CA ASP A 229 31.37 -17.47 -13.23
C ASP A 229 31.30 -15.94 -13.32
N ASN A 230 31.35 -15.39 -14.54
CA ASN A 230 31.19 -13.96 -14.78
C ASN A 230 29.80 -13.47 -14.38
N GLY A 231 28.76 -14.21 -14.72
CA GLY A 231 27.38 -13.90 -14.32
C GLY A 231 27.19 -13.97 -12.81
N ALA A 232 27.76 -15.00 -12.16
CA ALA A 232 27.72 -15.16 -10.70
C ALA A 232 28.44 -14.01 -9.99
N GLN A 233 29.68 -13.67 -10.42
CA GLN A 233 30.44 -12.56 -9.86
C GLN A 233 29.76 -11.20 -10.07
N LEU A 234 29.10 -11.00 -11.22
CA LEU A 234 28.33 -9.78 -11.46
C LEU A 234 27.18 -9.67 -10.48
N LEU A 235 26.37 -10.71 -10.32
CA LEU A 235 25.26 -10.73 -9.37
C LEU A 235 25.72 -10.52 -7.93
N GLU A 236 26.83 -11.14 -7.52
CA GLU A 236 27.42 -10.94 -6.19
C GLU A 236 27.83 -9.49 -5.96
N LYS A 237 28.53 -8.87 -6.91
CA LYS A 237 28.95 -7.46 -6.82
C LYS A 237 27.79 -6.47 -6.86
N LEU A 238 26.68 -6.85 -7.49
CA LEU A 238 25.46 -6.06 -7.50
C LEU A 238 24.65 -6.21 -6.19
N HIS A 239 25.10 -7.05 -5.25
CA HIS A 239 24.35 -7.41 -4.05
C HIS A 239 22.92 -7.92 -4.35
N LEU A 240 22.72 -8.55 -5.53
CA LEU A 240 21.44 -9.05 -6.01
C LEU A 240 21.19 -10.52 -5.63
N PHE A 241 22.05 -11.09 -4.78
CA PHE A 241 21.85 -12.45 -4.25
C PHE A 241 20.82 -12.52 -3.13
N ASP A 242 20.43 -11.40 -2.58
CA ASP A 242 19.44 -11.36 -1.51
C ASP A 242 18.04 -11.66 -2.06
N GLN A 243 17.30 -12.56 -1.42
CA GLN A 243 15.95 -13.00 -1.85
C GLN A 243 14.89 -11.88 -1.85
N SER A 244 15.26 -10.67 -1.47
CA SER A 244 14.39 -9.50 -1.37
C SER A 244 13.81 -9.01 -2.72
N PHE A 245 14.27 -9.55 -3.87
CA PHE A 245 13.68 -9.28 -5.19
C PHE A 245 12.64 -10.30 -5.64
N VAL A 246 12.40 -11.34 -4.84
CA VAL A 246 11.36 -12.31 -5.15
C VAL A 246 10.03 -11.74 -4.70
N SER A 247 9.27 -11.13 -5.62
CA SER A 247 7.84 -11.06 -5.41
C SER A 247 7.34 -12.50 -5.43
N LYS A 248 7.16 -13.12 -4.25
CA LYS A 248 6.36 -14.34 -4.17
C LYS A 248 5.02 -13.98 -4.80
N LYS A 249 4.71 -14.51 -5.97
CA LYS A 249 3.32 -14.63 -6.41
C LYS A 249 2.68 -15.56 -5.39
N ILE A 250 2.05 -14.99 -4.39
CA ILE A 250 1.18 -15.74 -3.50
C ILE A 250 -0.01 -16.09 -4.37
N ASP A 251 -0.25 -17.37 -4.56
CA ASP A 251 -1.45 -17.85 -5.22
C ASP A 251 -2.61 -17.71 -4.22
N TYR A 252 -3.36 -16.61 -4.35
CA TYR A 252 -4.50 -16.28 -3.49
C TYR A 252 -5.75 -17.13 -3.74
N THR A 253 -5.63 -18.31 -4.34
CA THR A 253 -6.75 -19.23 -4.49
C THR A 253 -7.24 -19.80 -3.17
N ASP A 254 -6.41 -19.78 -2.11
CA ASP A 254 -6.81 -20.14 -0.74
C ASP A 254 -6.82 -18.89 0.17
N ARG A 255 -8.03 -18.41 0.49
CA ARG A 255 -8.23 -17.22 1.35
C ARG A 255 -7.72 -17.40 2.78
N SER A 256 -7.65 -18.63 3.29
CA SER A 256 -7.13 -18.92 4.63
C SER A 256 -5.61 -18.75 4.69
N ALA A 257 -4.90 -19.23 3.67
CA ALA A 257 -3.45 -19.08 3.58
C ALA A 257 -3.00 -17.61 3.44
N ALA A 258 -3.80 -16.77 2.80
CA ALA A 258 -3.52 -15.34 2.70
C ALA A 258 -3.67 -14.62 4.05
N PHE A 259 -4.61 -15.07 4.88
CA PHE A 259 -4.82 -14.55 6.23
C PHE A 259 -3.67 -14.95 7.16
N ASP A 260 -3.29 -16.23 7.13
CA ASP A 260 -2.20 -16.76 7.96
C ASP A 260 -0.86 -16.11 7.59
N ALA A 261 -0.56 -15.91 6.30
CA ALA A 261 0.66 -15.25 5.84
C ALA A 261 0.77 -13.77 6.27
N LEU A 262 -0.35 -13.07 6.50
CA LEU A 262 -0.37 -11.70 7.00
C LEU A 262 0.08 -11.59 8.48
N PHE A 263 -0.02 -12.69 9.23
CA PHE A 263 0.21 -12.72 10.68
C PHE A 263 1.37 -13.62 11.13
N GLU A 264 1.96 -14.44 10.25
CA GLU A 264 3.09 -15.31 10.60
C GLU A 264 4.37 -14.55 11.00
N ASP A 265 4.52 -13.30 10.56
CA ASP A 265 5.69 -12.45 10.84
C ASP A 265 5.42 -11.37 11.93
N LEU A 266 4.28 -11.45 12.63
CA LEU A 266 3.90 -10.52 13.71
C LEU A 266 3.98 -11.15 15.08
#